data_1f363a23b93b130aab6053f23f8d290a
#
_entry.id   1f363a23b93b130aab6053f23f8d290a
#
_cell.length_a   1.000
_cell.length_b   1.000
_cell.length_c   1.000
_cell.angle_alpha   90.00
_cell.angle_beta   90.00
_cell.angle_gamma   90.00
#
_symmetry.space_group_name_H-M   'P 1'
#
loop_
_entity.id
_entity.type
_entity.pdbx_description
1 polymer ?
#
loop_
_entity_poly.entity_id
_entity_poly.type
_entity_poly.pdbx_seq_one_letter_code
_entity_poly.pdbx_strand_id
1 'polypeptide(L)'
;PLKSRRPDPIAVTIHLRPPQSSELPGRFAATDPPRGWDITRFPLVAKIVRSRKFQFALILPNQIIFWLVILSGIAGTVVPGLNFGAAITWYLWFCLVFVMMVVIGRAWCVMCPFGGFGEWIQRRTFWNRKGKPLGLGLKVPEPLARYGFLISVGAFLLLTFIEEFFNISGPGAPISTSWMVAGIVGSALIFFLIFEKRSFCRYFCPLTALVGTVGAVGVAAGFRTKDRDVCLTCETKECMRGGTDGYGCPWYTWPGSAETNLACGLCSECYKGCSHDNIGLFLQKPMTSVIAPTRRRADVAWSVVVLWGLVVYQQINATSGYATLDDWLNTHIGFPRYPDPIAYVGFIGAITLATAGLAGLAGRIFARPDLQLGDRGTGFQQRTTRFRAFFMPIAYGLIPLVGADYFARQLPKFFLFVPRVIVSIGHPFGFGSVHSSLYNKSLLTGSGIVVAQLLVIALGFAASMWATWRISARDLVPISTRPVAVRLSALAIVVVCGGTAAMLYAIMHAAT
;
A
#
# COMPACT_ATOMS: atom_id res chain seq x y z
N PRO A 1 37.35 -26.12 46.39
CA PRO A 1 36.23 -25.68 45.61
C PRO A 1 36.69 -24.93 44.39
N LEU A 2 36.69 -25.64 43.25
CA LEU A 2 37.11 -25.12 41.94
C LEU A 2 35.99 -24.27 41.38
N LYS A 3 36.21 -22.95 41.24
CA LYS A 3 35.37 -22.06 40.45
C LYS A 3 35.71 -22.32 38.98
N SER A 4 34.76 -22.91 38.23
CA SER A 4 34.78 -23.01 36.78
C SER A 4 34.63 -21.62 36.16
N ARG A 5 35.73 -21.09 35.59
CA ARG A 5 35.68 -19.94 34.69
C ARG A 5 35.02 -20.38 33.38
N ARG A 6 33.85 -19.84 33.06
CA ARG A 6 33.33 -19.90 31.68
C ARG A 6 34.25 -19.04 30.79
N PRO A 7 34.68 -19.52 29.64
CA PRO A 7 35.38 -18.67 28.69
C PRO A 7 34.46 -17.59 28.16
N ASP A 8 34.94 -16.36 28.14
CA ASP A 8 34.26 -15.23 27.52
C ASP A 8 33.99 -15.52 26.04
N PRO A 9 32.82 -15.18 25.47
CA PRO A 9 32.60 -15.33 24.05
C PRO A 9 33.56 -14.40 23.30
N ILE A 10 34.41 -14.98 22.47
CA ILE A 10 35.27 -14.25 21.55
C ILE A 10 34.42 -13.38 20.68
N ALA A 11 34.36 -12.09 20.98
CA ALA A 11 33.75 -11.09 20.11
C ALA A 11 34.64 -10.97 18.86
N VAL A 12 34.30 -11.72 17.83
CA VAL A 12 34.88 -11.49 16.49
C VAL A 12 34.31 -10.16 16.00
N THR A 13 35.04 -9.09 16.30
CA THR A 13 34.79 -7.78 15.73
C THR A 13 35.28 -7.83 14.30
N ILE A 14 34.35 -8.21 13.38
CA ILE A 14 34.61 -8.05 11.95
C ILE A 14 34.54 -6.54 11.69
N HIS A 15 35.70 -5.90 11.67
CA HIS A 15 35.88 -4.55 11.15
C HIS A 15 35.63 -4.60 9.63
N LEU A 16 34.37 -4.61 9.22
CA LEU A 16 34.01 -4.30 7.84
C LEU A 16 34.32 -2.81 7.63
N ARG A 17 35.47 -2.55 7.04
CA ARG A 17 35.81 -1.22 6.52
C ARG A 17 34.66 -0.81 5.60
N PRO A 18 33.97 0.32 5.84
CA PRO A 18 32.95 0.76 4.89
C PRO A 18 33.63 0.95 3.53
N PRO A 19 33.08 0.40 2.43
CA PRO A 19 33.67 0.58 1.12
C PRO A 19 33.75 2.08 0.84
N GLN A 20 34.96 2.56 0.51
CA GLN A 20 35.15 3.93 0.06
C GLN A 20 34.32 4.14 -1.21
N SER A 21 33.77 5.33 -1.39
CA SER A 21 32.89 5.67 -2.52
C SER A 21 33.53 5.42 -3.91
N SER A 22 34.86 5.32 -3.96
CA SER A 22 35.66 4.98 -5.15
C SER A 22 35.73 3.47 -5.46
N GLU A 23 35.37 2.58 -4.50
CA GLU A 23 35.47 1.13 -4.68
C GLU A 23 34.15 0.46 -5.13
N LEU A 24 33.06 1.22 -5.20
CA LEU A 24 31.79 0.71 -5.73
C LEU A 24 31.82 0.72 -7.25
N PRO A 25 31.54 -0.41 -7.94
CA PRO A 25 31.49 -0.43 -9.39
C PRO A 25 30.60 0.69 -9.90
N GLY A 26 31.06 1.47 -10.89
CA GLY A 26 30.56 2.77 -11.37
C GLY A 26 29.06 2.93 -11.72
N ARG A 27 28.22 1.89 -11.51
CA ARG A 27 26.75 1.99 -11.53
C ARG A 27 26.14 2.25 -10.16
N PHE A 28 26.91 2.26 -9.10
CA PHE A 28 26.49 2.58 -7.73
C PHE A 28 27.02 3.94 -7.24
N ALA A 29 27.85 4.62 -8.03
CA ALA A 29 28.01 6.08 -7.95
C ALA A 29 26.66 6.70 -8.35
N ALA A 30 25.63 6.27 -7.65
CA ALA A 30 24.26 6.60 -7.88
C ALA A 30 24.12 8.10 -7.65
N THR A 31 23.66 8.75 -8.64
CA THR A 31 22.78 9.89 -8.48
C THR A 31 22.11 9.80 -7.11
N ASP A 32 22.40 10.74 -6.23
CA ASP A 32 21.70 10.93 -4.96
C ASP A 32 20.21 10.68 -5.20
N PRO A 33 19.55 9.85 -4.38
CA PRO A 33 18.13 9.62 -4.59
C PRO A 33 17.44 10.97 -4.60
N PRO A 34 16.44 11.19 -5.47
CA PRO A 34 15.78 12.48 -5.59
C PRO A 34 15.20 12.85 -4.23
N ARG A 35 15.85 13.79 -3.54
CA ARG A 35 15.52 14.14 -2.14
C ARG A 35 14.22 14.93 -2.09
N GLY A 36 14.00 15.79 -3.07
CA GLY A 36 12.86 16.71 -3.09
C GLY A 36 13.07 17.92 -2.18
N TRP A 37 11.99 18.50 -1.70
CA TRP A 37 11.98 19.70 -0.88
C TRP A 37 11.78 19.34 0.60
N ASP A 38 12.75 19.65 1.45
CA ASP A 38 12.69 19.42 2.90
C ASP A 38 11.77 20.46 3.58
N ILE A 39 10.63 20.00 4.06
CA ILE A 39 9.69 20.87 4.79
C ILE A 39 10.03 21.02 6.28
N THR A 40 10.93 20.19 6.82
CA THR A 40 11.39 20.34 8.21
C THR A 40 12.34 21.51 8.40
N ARG A 41 12.76 22.17 7.32
CA ARG A 41 13.45 23.48 7.40
C ARG A 41 12.58 24.58 8.02
N PHE A 42 11.24 24.45 7.97
CA PHE A 42 10.33 25.36 8.65
C PHE A 42 10.26 25.00 10.13
N PRO A 43 10.60 25.94 11.05
CA PRO A 43 10.73 25.63 12.48
C PRO A 43 9.43 25.13 13.11
N LEU A 44 8.27 25.61 12.65
CA LEU A 44 6.97 25.13 13.12
C LEU A 44 6.75 23.65 12.75
N VAL A 45 7.02 23.28 11.50
CA VAL A 45 6.90 21.90 11.02
C VAL A 45 7.87 20.99 11.78
N ALA A 46 9.14 21.42 11.90
CA ALA A 46 10.14 20.68 12.66
C ALA A 46 9.72 20.46 14.12
N LYS A 47 9.19 21.49 14.80
CA LYS A 47 8.69 21.41 16.18
C LYS A 47 7.52 20.43 16.31
N ILE A 48 6.53 20.50 15.40
CA ILE A 48 5.36 19.61 15.40
C ILE A 48 5.81 18.16 15.19
N VAL A 49 6.59 17.89 14.15
CA VAL A 49 7.01 16.54 13.75
C VAL A 49 7.98 15.92 14.76
N ARG A 50 8.80 16.74 15.46
CA ARG A 50 9.71 16.28 16.53
C ARG A 50 8.96 16.01 17.84
N SER A 51 7.74 16.53 18.01
CA SER A 51 6.94 16.31 19.21
C SER A 51 6.65 14.81 19.41
N ARG A 52 6.85 14.30 20.62
CA ARG A 52 6.48 12.91 20.98
C ARG A 52 4.98 12.66 20.87
N LYS A 53 4.16 13.72 21.03
CA LYS A 53 2.70 13.66 20.93
C LYS A 53 2.19 13.69 19.47
N PHE A 54 3.06 13.96 18.48
CA PHE A 54 2.66 14.12 17.07
C PHE A 54 1.80 12.97 16.56
N GLN A 55 2.31 11.75 16.68
CA GLN A 55 1.60 10.57 16.20
C GLN A 55 0.34 10.29 17.03
N PHE A 56 0.39 10.48 18.34
CA PHE A 56 -0.77 10.31 19.23
C PHE A 56 -1.91 11.25 18.84
N ALA A 57 -1.62 12.53 18.61
CA ALA A 57 -2.63 13.52 18.21
C ALA A 57 -3.31 13.18 16.87
N LEU A 58 -2.60 12.52 15.95
CA LEU A 58 -3.18 12.07 14.67
C LEU A 58 -3.99 10.78 14.82
N ILE A 59 -3.58 9.86 15.71
CA ILE A 59 -4.25 8.57 15.90
C ILE A 59 -5.51 8.71 16.76
N LEU A 60 -5.50 9.55 17.79
CA LEU A 60 -6.58 9.62 18.77
C LEU A 60 -7.96 9.89 18.15
N PRO A 61 -8.17 10.88 17.27
CA PRO A 61 -9.46 11.11 16.63
C PRO A 61 -9.93 9.89 15.83
N ASN A 62 -9.01 9.28 15.07
CA ASN A 62 -9.32 8.08 14.28
C ASN A 62 -9.61 6.87 15.18
N GLN A 63 -8.99 6.79 16.35
CA GLN A 63 -9.27 5.73 17.33
C GLN A 63 -10.69 5.85 17.91
N ILE A 64 -11.14 7.07 18.19
CA ILE A 64 -12.50 7.34 18.66
C ILE A 64 -13.52 6.92 17.58
N ILE A 65 -13.33 7.39 16.36
CA ILE A 65 -14.18 7.03 15.22
C ILE A 65 -14.22 5.50 15.04
N PHE A 66 -13.08 4.87 15.13
CA PHE A 66 -12.93 3.43 14.95
C PHE A 66 -13.73 2.60 15.99
N TRP A 67 -13.63 2.95 17.28
CA TRP A 67 -14.42 2.28 18.31
C TRP A 67 -15.91 2.56 18.14
N LEU A 68 -16.27 3.76 17.70
CA LEU A 68 -17.66 4.09 17.38
C LEU A 68 -18.18 3.26 16.19
N VAL A 69 -17.36 2.97 15.19
CA VAL A 69 -17.70 2.05 14.09
C VAL A 69 -18.04 0.66 14.62
N ILE A 70 -17.20 0.10 15.50
CA ILE A 70 -17.44 -1.24 16.08
C ILE A 70 -18.71 -1.23 16.92
N LEU A 71 -18.83 -0.28 17.84
CA LEU A 71 -19.95 -0.22 18.79
C LEU A 71 -21.29 0.03 18.08
N SER A 72 -21.33 0.97 17.13
CA SER A 72 -22.55 1.26 16.40
C SER A 72 -23.02 0.12 15.50
N GLY A 73 -22.10 -0.63 14.90
CA GLY A 73 -22.47 -1.77 14.08
C GLY A 73 -22.96 -2.97 14.89
N ILE A 74 -22.46 -3.18 16.13
CA ILE A 74 -22.91 -4.27 17.01
C ILE A 74 -24.23 -3.91 17.69
N ALA A 75 -24.33 -2.69 18.24
CA ALA A 75 -25.46 -2.28 19.10
C ALA A 75 -26.48 -1.35 18.40
N GLY A 76 -26.22 -0.96 17.15
CA GLY A 76 -27.08 -0.04 16.38
C GLY A 76 -28.07 -0.73 15.44
N THR A 77 -28.72 0.08 14.63
CA THR A 77 -29.64 -0.39 13.60
C THR A 77 -28.96 -1.24 12.54
N VAL A 78 -29.67 -2.20 11.99
CA VAL A 78 -29.20 -3.03 10.86
C VAL A 78 -29.30 -2.32 9.50
N VAL A 79 -29.90 -1.12 9.44
CA VAL A 79 -30.01 -0.33 8.21
C VAL A 79 -28.70 0.39 7.92
N PRO A 80 -27.96 0.02 6.84
CA PRO A 80 -26.61 0.53 6.60
C PRO A 80 -26.51 2.05 6.50
N GLY A 81 -27.50 2.69 5.85
CA GLY A 81 -27.50 4.13 5.65
C GLY A 81 -27.80 4.96 6.91
N LEU A 82 -28.33 4.35 7.96
CA LEU A 82 -28.59 4.98 9.26
C LEU A 82 -27.55 4.61 10.32
N ASN A 83 -26.78 3.56 10.09
CA ASN A 83 -25.74 3.09 11.01
C ASN A 83 -24.42 3.79 10.71
N PHE A 84 -23.82 4.42 11.72
CA PHE A 84 -22.57 5.15 11.58
C PHE A 84 -21.42 4.25 11.09
N GLY A 85 -21.31 3.03 11.62
CA GLY A 85 -20.23 2.10 11.30
C GLY A 85 -20.21 1.73 9.80
N ALA A 86 -21.37 1.36 9.26
CA ALA A 86 -21.49 1.05 7.84
C ALA A 86 -21.34 2.30 6.96
N ALA A 87 -22.04 3.39 7.32
CA ALA A 87 -22.05 4.61 6.52
C ALA A 87 -20.65 5.23 6.40
N ILE A 88 -19.94 5.43 7.50
CA ILE A 88 -18.60 6.07 7.47
C ILE A 88 -17.58 5.18 6.76
N THR A 89 -17.64 3.86 6.94
CA THR A 89 -16.68 2.92 6.36
C THR A 89 -16.86 2.85 4.84
N TRP A 90 -18.06 2.58 4.35
CA TRP A 90 -18.30 2.26 2.94
C TRP A 90 -18.56 3.48 2.07
N TYR A 91 -19.16 4.56 2.61
CA TYR A 91 -19.54 5.71 1.80
C TYR A 91 -18.51 6.86 1.84
N LEU A 92 -17.68 6.93 2.89
CA LEU A 92 -16.72 8.03 3.04
C LEU A 92 -15.27 7.55 3.11
N TRP A 93 -14.93 6.68 4.06
CA TRP A 93 -13.54 6.36 4.40
C TRP A 93 -12.77 5.75 3.22
N PHE A 94 -13.35 4.80 2.51
CA PHE A 94 -12.68 4.19 1.36
C PHE A 94 -12.30 5.21 0.29
N CYS A 95 -13.21 6.14 -0.03
CA CYS A 95 -12.92 7.21 -1.00
C CYS A 95 -11.82 8.14 -0.50
N LEU A 96 -11.89 8.60 0.76
CA LEU A 96 -10.89 9.48 1.35
C LEU A 96 -9.50 8.85 1.41
N VAL A 97 -9.38 7.56 1.69
CA VAL A 97 -8.09 6.85 1.70
C VAL A 97 -7.43 6.91 0.32
N PHE A 98 -8.18 6.74 -0.78
CA PHE A 98 -7.63 6.89 -2.13
C PHE A 98 -7.18 8.31 -2.42
N VAL A 99 -7.97 9.31 -2.07
CA VAL A 99 -7.56 10.72 -2.20
C VAL A 99 -6.26 10.98 -1.42
N MET A 100 -6.17 10.51 -0.18
CA MET A 100 -4.95 10.64 0.62
C MET A 100 -3.75 9.93 -0.01
N MET A 101 -3.93 8.73 -0.56
CA MET A 101 -2.85 7.99 -1.24
C MET A 101 -2.33 8.77 -2.44
N VAL A 102 -3.20 9.28 -3.29
CA VAL A 102 -2.83 9.99 -4.52
C VAL A 102 -2.21 11.35 -4.21
N VAL A 103 -2.74 12.10 -3.24
CA VAL A 103 -2.27 13.45 -2.91
C VAL A 103 -1.03 13.39 -2.03
N ILE A 104 -1.12 12.74 -0.87
CA ILE A 104 -0.05 12.80 0.14
C ILE A 104 0.87 11.57 0.05
N GLY A 105 0.36 10.43 -0.38
CA GLY A 105 1.06 9.15 -0.35
C GLY A 105 0.63 8.30 0.85
N ARG A 106 1.55 7.68 1.57
CA ARG A 106 1.25 6.74 2.65
C ARG A 106 0.85 7.41 3.99
N ALA A 107 0.23 8.60 3.94
CA ALA A 107 -0.11 9.36 5.14
C ALA A 107 -1.16 8.68 6.03
N TRP A 108 -2.07 7.88 5.47
CA TRP A 108 -3.02 7.12 6.27
C TRP A 108 -2.35 6.28 7.37
N CYS A 109 -1.18 5.70 7.08
CA CYS A 109 -0.50 4.80 8.02
C CYS A 109 -0.01 5.48 9.31
N VAL A 110 0.21 6.80 9.33
CA VAL A 110 0.60 7.50 10.56
C VAL A 110 -0.57 7.70 11.51
N MET A 111 -1.79 7.84 10.96
CA MET A 111 -3.01 8.07 11.74
C MET A 111 -3.90 6.83 11.87
N CYS A 112 -3.47 5.69 11.31
CA CYS A 112 -4.24 4.45 11.28
C CYS A 112 -4.52 3.90 12.68
N PRO A 113 -5.80 3.68 13.05
CA PRO A 113 -6.17 3.19 14.39
C PRO A 113 -5.67 1.76 14.64
N PHE A 114 -5.68 0.88 13.65
CA PHE A 114 -5.18 -0.50 13.79
C PHE A 114 -3.72 -0.55 14.24
N GLY A 115 -2.86 0.18 13.52
CA GLY A 115 -1.42 0.26 13.82
C GLY A 115 -1.13 1.04 15.08
N GLY A 116 -1.89 2.11 15.36
CA GLY A 116 -1.73 2.95 16.54
C GLY A 116 -2.07 2.21 17.82
N PHE A 117 -3.22 1.55 17.86
CA PHE A 117 -3.67 0.80 19.02
C PHE A 117 -2.71 -0.34 19.39
N GLY A 118 -2.32 -1.16 18.42
CA GLY A 118 -1.36 -2.24 18.66
C GLY A 118 -0.01 -1.73 19.15
N GLU A 119 0.47 -0.61 18.60
CA GLU A 119 1.73 0.01 19.01
C GLU A 119 1.67 0.58 20.43
N TRP A 120 0.55 1.18 20.83
CA TRP A 120 0.35 1.68 22.20
C TRP A 120 0.37 0.55 23.23
N ILE A 121 -0.29 -0.57 22.94
CA ILE A 121 -0.27 -1.76 23.80
C ILE A 121 1.14 -2.33 23.87
N GLN A 122 1.80 -2.54 22.72
CA GLN A 122 3.15 -3.08 22.67
C GLN A 122 4.15 -2.22 23.47
N ARG A 123 4.06 -0.88 23.34
CA ARG A 123 4.94 0.08 24.03
C ARG A 123 4.51 0.35 25.48
N ARG A 124 3.33 -0.05 25.89
CA ARG A 124 2.70 0.30 27.20
C ARG A 124 2.62 1.80 27.45
N THR A 125 2.53 2.60 26.41
CA THR A 125 2.49 4.06 26.49
C THR A 125 1.95 4.65 25.21
N PHE A 126 1.36 5.85 25.32
CA PHE A 126 0.86 6.60 24.19
C PHE A 126 1.99 7.37 23.47
N TRP A 127 2.93 7.98 24.20
CA TRP A 127 3.97 8.83 23.65
C TRP A 127 5.33 8.77 24.36
N ASN A 128 5.40 8.24 25.60
CA ASN A 128 6.66 8.15 26.34
C ASN A 128 7.35 6.81 26.11
N ARG A 129 8.67 6.81 26.16
CA ARG A 129 9.44 5.57 26.18
C ARG A 129 9.44 5.01 27.62
N LYS A 130 8.88 3.83 27.83
CA LYS A 130 8.92 3.11 29.11
C LYS A 130 9.29 1.67 28.86
N GLY A 131 10.24 1.14 29.65
CA GLY A 131 10.57 -0.27 29.84
C GLY A 131 10.65 -1.17 28.58
N LYS A 132 10.62 -2.47 28.83
CA LYS A 132 10.57 -3.48 27.77
C LYS A 132 9.19 -3.45 27.09
N PRO A 133 9.11 -3.56 25.76
CA PRO A 133 7.85 -3.73 25.06
C PRO A 133 7.09 -4.97 25.58
N LEU A 134 5.76 -4.93 25.49
CA LEU A 134 4.93 -6.08 25.75
C LEU A 134 5.03 -7.07 24.59
N GLY A 135 5.01 -8.36 24.88
CA GLY A 135 5.01 -9.45 23.90
C GLY A 135 6.38 -10.09 23.72
N LEU A 136 6.45 -11.00 22.74
CA LEU A 136 7.63 -11.82 22.48
C LEU A 136 8.76 -11.06 21.76
N GLY A 137 8.44 -10.00 21.02
CA GLY A 137 9.40 -9.15 20.33
C GLY A 137 10.22 -9.90 19.27
N LEU A 138 9.66 -10.93 18.64
CA LEU A 138 10.36 -11.73 17.63
C LEU A 138 10.58 -10.91 16.36
N LYS A 139 11.71 -11.15 15.71
CA LYS A 139 11.94 -10.61 14.36
C LYS A 139 11.14 -11.41 13.35
N VAL A 140 10.56 -10.71 12.37
CA VAL A 140 9.89 -11.38 11.24
C VAL A 140 10.94 -12.21 10.49
N PRO A 141 10.68 -13.50 10.22
CA PRO A 141 11.58 -14.35 9.44
C PRO A 141 11.92 -13.72 8.09
N GLU A 142 13.18 -13.84 7.67
CA GLU A 142 13.66 -13.21 6.42
C GLU A 142 12.83 -13.56 5.17
N PRO A 143 12.38 -14.81 4.95
CA PRO A 143 11.52 -15.15 3.81
C PRO A 143 10.21 -14.36 3.80
N LEU A 144 9.56 -14.20 4.96
CA LEU A 144 8.32 -13.44 5.09
C LEU A 144 8.57 -11.94 4.86
N ALA A 145 9.66 -11.40 5.41
CA ALA A 145 10.03 -10.01 5.23
C ALA A 145 10.36 -9.68 3.76
N ARG A 146 10.94 -10.65 3.04
CA ARG A 146 11.30 -10.53 1.62
C ARG A 146 10.09 -10.38 0.71
N TYR A 147 9.01 -11.10 1.01
CA TYR A 147 7.78 -11.14 0.21
C TYR A 147 6.62 -10.36 0.85
N GLY A 148 6.90 -9.40 1.73
CA GLY A 148 5.89 -8.71 2.52
C GLY A 148 4.77 -8.05 1.72
N PHE A 149 5.04 -7.49 0.55
CA PHE A 149 3.98 -6.95 -0.32
C PHE A 149 3.10 -8.05 -0.93
N LEU A 150 3.66 -9.22 -1.26
CA LEU A 150 2.87 -10.35 -1.75
C LEU A 150 1.99 -10.95 -0.65
N ILE A 151 2.50 -11.06 0.57
CA ILE A 151 1.71 -11.49 1.73
C ILE A 151 0.56 -10.52 1.98
N SER A 152 0.85 -9.21 1.94
CA SER A 152 -0.16 -8.17 2.11
C SER A 152 -1.23 -8.20 1.01
N VAL A 153 -0.85 -8.38 -0.26
CA VAL A 153 -1.85 -8.47 -1.34
C VAL A 153 -2.65 -9.77 -1.25
N GLY A 154 -2.04 -10.88 -0.83
CA GLY A 154 -2.76 -12.12 -0.54
C GLY A 154 -3.79 -11.94 0.58
N ALA A 155 -3.41 -11.25 1.67
CA ALA A 155 -4.34 -10.90 2.74
C ALA A 155 -5.46 -9.94 2.25
N PHE A 156 -5.16 -9.04 1.30
CA PHE A 156 -6.14 -8.17 0.69
C PHE A 156 -7.12 -8.94 -0.22
N LEU A 157 -6.63 -9.89 -1.01
CA LEU A 157 -7.47 -10.81 -1.79
C LEU A 157 -8.41 -11.60 -0.88
N LEU A 158 -7.88 -12.15 0.21
CA LEU A 158 -8.71 -12.88 1.17
C LEU A 158 -9.77 -11.97 1.80
N LEU A 159 -9.42 -10.75 2.17
CA LEU A 159 -10.34 -9.79 2.76
C LEU A 159 -11.46 -9.39 1.79
N THR A 160 -11.11 -9.11 0.53
CA THR A 160 -12.09 -8.77 -0.51
C THR A 160 -12.95 -9.96 -0.91
N PHE A 161 -12.39 -11.18 -0.92
CA PHE A 161 -13.17 -12.39 -1.11
C PHE A 161 -14.21 -12.57 0.02
N ILE A 162 -13.80 -12.41 1.28
CA ILE A 162 -14.71 -12.48 2.44
C ILE A 162 -15.78 -11.37 2.34
N GLU A 163 -15.40 -10.14 1.94
CA GLU A 163 -16.34 -9.04 1.75
C GLU A 163 -17.41 -9.37 0.72
N GLU A 164 -17.02 -9.87 -0.44
CA GLU A 164 -17.94 -10.20 -1.53
C GLU A 164 -18.78 -11.45 -1.21
N PHE A 165 -18.14 -12.52 -0.73
CA PHE A 165 -18.81 -13.79 -0.43
C PHE A 165 -19.88 -13.67 0.67
N PHE A 166 -19.58 -12.91 1.74
CA PHE A 166 -20.54 -12.67 2.84
C PHE A 166 -21.36 -11.39 2.65
N ASN A 167 -21.23 -10.72 1.50
CA ASN A 167 -21.91 -9.45 1.21
C ASN A 167 -21.79 -8.41 2.34
N ILE A 168 -20.57 -8.24 2.87
CA ILE A 168 -20.32 -7.41 4.06
C ILE A 168 -20.61 -5.93 3.81
N SER A 169 -20.50 -5.46 2.57
CA SER A 169 -20.81 -4.08 2.17
C SER A 169 -22.26 -3.88 1.71
N GLY A 170 -23.07 -4.94 1.75
CA GLY A 170 -24.45 -4.97 1.30
C GLY A 170 -25.49 -4.60 2.37
N PRO A 171 -26.76 -4.95 2.18
CA PRO A 171 -27.88 -4.53 3.05
C PRO A 171 -27.77 -4.95 4.52
N GLY A 172 -27.09 -6.08 4.83
CA GLY A 172 -26.88 -6.54 6.22
C GLY A 172 -25.60 -6.03 6.89
N ALA A 173 -24.98 -5.04 6.29
CA ALA A 173 -23.60 -4.63 6.52
C ALA A 173 -23.18 -4.16 7.93
N PRO A 174 -24.00 -3.54 8.81
CA PRO A 174 -23.46 -2.96 10.04
C PRO A 174 -22.74 -3.96 10.92
N ILE A 175 -23.38 -5.07 11.27
CA ILE A 175 -22.81 -6.12 12.14
C ILE A 175 -21.61 -6.78 11.48
N SER A 176 -21.73 -7.16 10.21
CA SER A 176 -20.65 -7.80 9.45
C SER A 176 -19.43 -6.89 9.29
N THR A 177 -19.65 -5.60 9.03
CA THR A 177 -18.58 -4.59 8.98
C THR A 177 -17.86 -4.50 10.33
N SER A 178 -18.58 -4.47 11.45
CA SER A 178 -17.98 -4.39 12.77
C SER A 178 -17.14 -5.63 13.10
N TRP A 179 -17.62 -6.82 12.77
CA TRP A 179 -16.86 -8.06 12.97
C TRP A 179 -15.62 -8.13 12.10
N MET A 180 -15.73 -7.70 10.83
CA MET A 180 -14.57 -7.60 9.94
C MET A 180 -13.50 -6.65 10.50
N VAL A 181 -13.92 -5.47 10.94
CA VAL A 181 -13.04 -4.46 11.52
C VAL A 181 -12.42 -4.97 12.83
N ALA A 182 -13.21 -5.58 13.71
CA ALA A 182 -12.73 -6.21 14.95
C ALA A 182 -11.74 -7.35 14.68
N GLY A 183 -11.98 -8.16 13.65
CA GLY A 183 -11.07 -9.23 13.21
C GLY A 183 -9.72 -8.70 12.74
N ILE A 184 -9.70 -7.60 11.99
CA ILE A 184 -8.45 -6.94 11.58
C ILE A 184 -7.68 -6.41 12.81
N VAL A 185 -8.37 -5.82 13.79
CA VAL A 185 -7.73 -5.37 15.04
C VAL A 185 -7.19 -6.54 15.83
N GLY A 186 -7.99 -7.59 16.01
CA GLY A 186 -7.55 -8.78 16.72
C GLY A 186 -6.31 -9.40 16.12
N SER A 187 -6.29 -9.56 14.79
CA SER A 187 -5.10 -10.03 14.07
C SER A 187 -3.91 -9.09 14.24
N ALA A 188 -4.12 -7.77 14.13
CA ALA A 188 -3.07 -6.79 14.34
C ALA A 188 -2.47 -6.90 15.76
N LEU A 189 -3.32 -7.01 16.81
CA LEU A 189 -2.86 -7.18 18.18
C LEU A 189 -2.02 -8.43 18.38
N ILE A 190 -2.47 -9.57 17.84
CA ILE A 190 -1.71 -10.82 17.89
C ILE A 190 -0.33 -10.63 17.29
N PHE A 191 -0.24 -10.03 16.11
CA PHE A 191 1.04 -9.76 15.46
C PHE A 191 1.92 -8.77 16.23
N PHE A 192 1.35 -7.73 16.85
CA PHE A 192 2.10 -6.80 17.70
C PHE A 192 2.61 -7.46 19.00
N LEU A 193 1.95 -8.47 19.50
CA LEU A 193 2.40 -9.23 20.67
C LEU A 193 3.47 -10.28 20.32
N ILE A 194 3.44 -10.82 19.10
CA ILE A 194 4.43 -11.82 18.65
C ILE A 194 5.68 -11.13 18.11
N PHE A 195 5.52 -10.16 17.21
CA PHE A 195 6.65 -9.56 16.48
C PHE A 195 6.99 -8.17 16.99
N GLU A 196 8.25 -7.78 16.78
CA GLU A 196 8.72 -6.44 17.14
C GLU A 196 8.14 -5.35 16.23
N LYS A 197 8.04 -4.12 16.75
CA LYS A 197 7.71 -2.91 16.00
C LYS A 197 6.36 -3.02 15.25
N ARG A 198 6.23 -2.34 14.09
CA ARG A 198 5.04 -2.37 13.23
C ARG A 198 5.10 -3.49 12.18
N SER A 199 5.49 -4.69 12.56
CA SER A 199 5.62 -5.83 11.64
C SER A 199 4.29 -6.18 10.95
N PHE A 200 3.16 -6.14 11.66
CA PHE A 200 1.84 -6.28 11.05
C PHE A 200 1.65 -5.28 9.91
N CYS A 201 1.80 -3.99 10.20
CA CYS A 201 1.59 -2.93 9.22
C CYS A 201 2.57 -2.98 8.04
N ARG A 202 3.74 -3.59 8.21
CA ARG A 202 4.77 -3.68 7.18
C ARG A 202 4.57 -4.86 6.24
N TYR A 203 4.13 -6.01 6.77
CA TYR A 203 4.18 -7.28 6.06
C TYR A 203 2.83 -7.98 5.92
N PHE A 204 1.92 -7.83 6.88
CA PHE A 204 0.70 -8.63 6.97
C PHE A 204 -0.60 -7.84 6.78
N CYS A 205 -0.58 -6.53 7.04
CA CYS A 205 -1.78 -5.70 6.88
C CYS A 205 -2.32 -5.76 5.45
N PRO A 206 -3.59 -6.12 5.24
CA PRO A 206 -4.19 -6.23 3.91
C PRO A 206 -4.02 -4.98 3.05
N LEU A 207 -4.13 -3.81 3.66
CA LEU A 207 -4.05 -2.52 2.96
C LEU A 207 -2.62 -2.11 2.59
N THR A 208 -1.57 -2.78 3.12
CA THR A 208 -0.19 -2.33 2.91
C THR A 208 0.25 -2.35 1.45
N ALA A 209 -0.12 -3.39 0.70
CA ALA A 209 0.21 -3.48 -0.72
C ALA A 209 -0.50 -2.38 -1.50
N LEU A 210 -1.80 -2.17 -1.27
CA LEU A 210 -2.59 -1.14 -1.94
C LEU A 210 -2.09 0.27 -1.58
N VAL A 211 -2.05 0.61 -0.28
CA VAL A 211 -1.61 1.94 0.18
C VAL A 211 -0.16 2.24 -0.18
N GLY A 212 0.71 1.24 -0.15
CA GLY A 212 2.12 1.40 -0.53
C GLY A 212 2.32 1.64 -2.02
N THR A 213 1.67 0.83 -2.87
CA THR A 213 1.81 0.94 -4.33
C THR A 213 1.14 2.20 -4.87
N VAL A 214 -0.13 2.42 -4.57
CA VAL A 214 -0.86 3.62 -5.02
C VAL A 214 -0.28 4.88 -4.40
N GLY A 215 0.10 4.85 -3.12
CA GLY A 215 0.76 5.97 -2.44
C GLY A 215 2.11 6.38 -3.03
N ALA A 216 2.72 5.54 -3.88
CA ALA A 216 3.94 5.93 -4.61
C ALA A 216 3.72 7.09 -5.59
N VAL A 217 2.48 7.32 -6.01
CA VAL A 217 2.08 8.45 -6.85
C VAL A 217 2.17 9.78 -6.10
N GLY A 218 1.95 9.76 -4.78
CA GLY A 218 1.79 10.95 -3.95
C GLY A 218 3.05 11.80 -3.74
N VAL A 219 2.84 13.02 -3.24
CA VAL A 219 3.90 14.03 -3.09
C VAL A 219 4.79 13.83 -1.86
N ALA A 220 4.35 13.09 -0.82
CA ALA A 220 5.21 12.86 0.34
C ALA A 220 6.29 11.84 0.03
N ALA A 221 7.53 12.29 -0.06
CA ALA A 221 8.68 11.40 -0.23
C ALA A 221 8.96 10.57 1.02
N GLY A 222 8.55 11.06 2.18
CA GLY A 222 8.83 10.46 3.48
C GLY A 222 10.06 11.05 4.17
N PHE A 223 10.45 10.42 5.27
CA PHE A 223 11.65 10.81 5.99
C PHE A 223 12.89 10.25 5.29
N ARG A 224 13.79 11.14 4.90
CA ARG A 224 15.02 10.81 4.17
C ARG A 224 16.22 11.55 4.76
N THR A 225 17.41 11.09 4.43
CA THR A 225 18.64 11.78 4.80
C THR A 225 18.80 13.11 4.07
N LYS A 226 19.31 14.11 4.77
CA LYS A 226 19.77 15.38 4.18
C LYS A 226 21.13 15.20 3.50
N ASP A 227 22.02 14.46 4.15
CA ASP A 227 23.34 14.07 3.64
C ASP A 227 23.56 12.57 3.81
N ARG A 228 23.86 11.89 2.71
CA ARG A 228 24.05 10.44 2.70
C ARG A 228 25.34 10.00 3.36
N ASP A 229 26.41 10.77 3.21
CA ASP A 229 27.72 10.40 3.72
C ASP A 229 27.72 10.39 5.25
N VAL A 230 27.05 11.33 5.89
CA VAL A 230 26.79 11.31 7.34
C VAL A 230 26.03 10.04 7.76
N CYS A 231 25.08 9.58 6.97
CA CYS A 231 24.37 8.33 7.28
C CYS A 231 25.22 7.09 7.06
N LEU A 232 26.14 7.09 6.10
CA LEU A 232 27.04 5.95 5.82
C LEU A 232 28.07 5.78 6.95
N THR A 233 28.61 6.88 7.46
CA THR A 233 29.60 6.88 8.54
C THR A 233 28.98 6.76 9.94
N CYS A 234 27.66 6.95 10.09
CA CYS A 234 26.97 6.86 11.36
C CYS A 234 27.01 5.43 11.93
N GLU A 235 27.62 5.23 13.10
CA GLU A 235 27.74 3.92 13.76
C GLU A 235 26.49 3.55 14.56
N THR A 236 25.88 4.52 15.25
CA THR A 236 24.77 4.26 16.17
C THR A 236 23.49 3.84 15.48
N LYS A 237 23.18 4.44 14.32
CA LYS A 237 21.95 4.24 13.54
C LYS A 237 20.69 4.24 14.41
N GLU A 238 20.60 5.17 15.35
CA GLU A 238 19.46 5.31 16.28
C GLU A 238 18.13 5.55 15.53
N CYS A 239 18.19 6.15 14.33
CA CYS A 239 17.05 6.25 13.43
C CYS A 239 16.40 4.88 13.10
N MET A 240 17.16 3.77 13.18
CA MET A 240 16.68 2.41 12.96
C MET A 240 16.54 1.62 14.24
N ARG A 241 17.53 1.68 15.12
CA ARG A 241 17.60 0.88 16.36
C ARG A 241 16.76 1.48 17.49
N GLY A 242 16.55 2.79 17.45
CA GLY A 242 16.00 3.58 18.55
C GLY A 242 17.09 4.10 19.46
N GLY A 243 16.82 5.21 20.13
CA GLY A 243 17.70 5.90 21.06
C GLY A 243 16.88 6.47 22.23
N THR A 244 17.41 7.50 22.89
CA THR A 244 16.75 8.20 23.99
C THR A 244 15.47 8.93 23.53
N ASP A 245 15.48 9.48 22.30
CA ASP A 245 14.45 10.38 21.81
C ASP A 245 13.46 9.77 20.82
N GLY A 246 13.79 8.63 20.21
CA GLY A 246 12.94 7.94 19.24
C GLY A 246 13.00 6.42 19.38
N TYR A 247 11.92 5.74 18.98
CA TYR A 247 11.85 4.27 18.99
C TYR A 247 12.61 3.62 17.82
N GLY A 248 13.20 4.40 16.93
CA GLY A 248 13.73 3.95 15.66
C GLY A 248 12.62 3.66 14.65
N CYS A 249 12.99 3.37 13.41
CA CYS A 249 12.01 3.17 12.34
C CYS A 249 11.17 1.90 12.57
N PRO A 250 9.85 2.02 12.81
CA PRO A 250 8.99 0.86 12.98
C PRO A 250 8.65 0.18 11.65
N TRP A 251 8.97 0.81 10.53
CA TRP A 251 8.71 0.32 9.17
C TRP A 251 9.91 -0.35 8.52
N TYR A 252 11.02 -0.51 9.25
CA TYR A 252 12.26 -1.11 8.76
C TYR A 252 12.80 -0.46 7.48
N THR A 253 12.57 0.84 7.32
CA THR A 253 13.07 1.62 6.18
C THR A 253 14.17 2.56 6.65
N TRP A 254 15.39 2.31 6.18
CA TRP A 254 16.51 3.16 6.52
C TRP A 254 16.48 4.46 5.72
N PRO A 255 16.36 5.63 6.36
CA PRO A 255 16.29 6.92 5.67
C PRO A 255 17.50 7.22 4.79
N GLY A 256 18.69 6.69 5.14
CA GLY A 256 19.93 6.88 4.39
C GLY A 256 19.96 6.21 3.00
N SER A 257 19.05 5.22 2.75
CA SER A 257 18.96 4.53 1.46
C SER A 257 17.55 4.55 0.85
N ALA A 258 16.62 5.30 1.43
CA ALA A 258 15.25 5.31 0.97
C ALA A 258 15.10 6.07 -0.35
N GLU A 259 14.82 5.35 -1.44
CA GLU A 259 14.58 5.92 -2.77
C GLU A 259 13.09 6.18 -3.05
N THR A 260 12.20 5.51 -2.31
CA THR A 260 10.75 5.55 -2.51
C THR A 260 10.01 5.77 -1.20
N ASN A 261 8.75 6.20 -1.30
CA ASN A 261 7.84 6.32 -0.17
C ASN A 261 7.01 5.05 0.09
N LEU A 262 7.20 3.99 -0.71
CA LEU A 262 6.44 2.73 -0.66
C LEU A 262 6.30 2.14 0.75
N ALA A 263 7.30 2.35 1.59
CA ALA A 263 7.38 1.74 2.92
C ALA A 263 7.48 2.75 4.06
N CYS A 264 7.45 4.06 3.81
CA CYS A 264 7.52 5.08 4.85
C CYS A 264 6.13 5.43 5.38
N GLY A 265 5.82 5.06 6.62
CA GLY A 265 4.54 5.38 7.27
C GLY A 265 4.47 6.75 7.93
N LEU A 266 5.37 7.68 7.65
CA LEU A 266 5.39 9.09 8.09
C LEU A 266 5.34 9.31 9.63
N CYS A 267 5.75 8.34 10.43
CA CYS A 267 5.62 8.35 11.89
C CYS A 267 6.64 9.24 12.63
N SER A 268 7.63 9.80 11.94
CA SER A 268 8.70 10.66 12.46
C SER A 268 9.70 10.04 13.46
N GLU A 269 9.59 8.76 13.80
CA GLU A 269 10.46 8.13 14.81
C GLU A 269 11.96 8.17 14.45
N CYS A 270 12.26 8.02 13.14
CA CYS A 270 13.65 8.16 12.66
C CYS A 270 14.16 9.60 12.74
N TYR A 271 13.28 10.60 12.55
CA TYR A 271 13.61 12.02 12.67
C TYR A 271 13.91 12.42 14.12
N LYS A 272 13.09 11.90 15.07
CA LYS A 272 13.29 12.13 16.52
C LYS A 272 14.56 11.47 17.02
N GLY A 273 14.87 10.27 16.55
CA GLY A 273 16.02 9.48 17.00
C GLY A 273 17.30 9.70 16.20
N CYS A 274 17.42 10.74 15.40
CA CYS A 274 18.65 11.02 14.66
C CYS A 274 19.61 11.88 15.49
N SER A 275 20.68 11.31 16.00
CA SER A 275 21.70 12.01 16.78
C SER A 275 22.46 13.09 15.98
N HIS A 276 22.47 12.98 14.65
CA HIS A 276 23.15 13.92 13.75
C HIS A 276 22.24 14.99 13.15
N ASP A 277 20.96 15.03 13.51
CA ASP A 277 19.93 15.91 12.90
C ASP A 277 19.89 15.87 11.35
N ASN A 278 20.32 14.76 10.80
CA ASN A 278 20.55 14.56 9.36
C ASN A 278 19.35 13.96 8.62
N ILE A 279 18.16 13.94 9.23
CA ILE A 279 16.93 13.43 8.61
C ILE A 279 15.95 14.60 8.47
N GLY A 280 15.24 14.66 7.34
CA GLY A 280 14.16 15.62 7.08
C GLY A 280 12.92 14.94 6.52
N LEU A 281 11.79 15.63 6.54
CA LEU A 281 10.57 15.23 5.85
C LEU A 281 10.54 15.89 4.47
N PHE A 282 10.64 15.09 3.44
CA PHE A 282 10.75 15.59 2.07
C PHE A 282 9.43 15.46 1.30
N LEU A 283 9.11 16.49 0.54
CA LEU A 283 8.12 16.46 -0.52
C LEU A 283 8.80 16.23 -1.85
N GLN A 284 8.15 15.49 -2.74
CA GLN A 284 8.64 15.17 -4.08
C GLN A 284 7.60 15.55 -5.14
N LYS A 285 8.02 15.66 -6.39
CA LYS A 285 7.06 15.76 -7.50
C LYS A 285 6.21 14.50 -7.53
N PRO A 286 4.91 14.59 -7.83
CA PRO A 286 4.06 13.41 -8.02
C PRO A 286 4.74 12.38 -8.92
N MET A 287 4.50 11.09 -8.70
CA MET A 287 5.06 9.97 -9.47
C MET A 287 6.57 9.72 -9.30
N THR A 288 7.31 10.54 -8.54
CA THR A 288 8.77 10.35 -8.39
C THR A 288 9.09 8.97 -7.84
N SER A 289 8.37 8.49 -6.85
CA SER A 289 8.59 7.14 -6.26
C SER A 289 8.20 5.98 -7.20
N VAL A 290 7.45 6.25 -8.26
CA VAL A 290 7.13 5.27 -9.33
C VAL A 290 8.23 5.26 -10.39
N ILE A 291 8.67 6.43 -10.83
CA ILE A 291 9.57 6.60 -11.98
C ILE A 291 11.05 6.48 -11.59
N ALA A 292 11.45 7.15 -10.51
CA ALA A 292 12.85 7.37 -10.17
C ALA A 292 13.61 6.20 -9.50
N PRO A 293 13.00 5.19 -8.84
CA PRO A 293 13.78 4.20 -8.13
C PRO A 293 14.73 3.44 -9.05
N THR A 294 15.99 3.32 -8.61
CA THR A 294 17.02 2.55 -9.32
C THR A 294 16.86 1.06 -9.07
N ARG A 295 16.31 0.70 -7.91
CA ARG A 295 16.05 -0.69 -7.50
C ARG A 295 14.55 -0.93 -7.36
N ARG A 296 13.96 -1.59 -8.35
CA ARG A 296 12.57 -2.02 -8.28
C ARG A 296 12.45 -3.34 -7.53
N ARG A 297 11.40 -3.47 -6.74
CA ARG A 297 11.11 -4.68 -5.97
C ARG A 297 10.16 -5.59 -6.77
N ALA A 298 10.50 -6.87 -6.84
CA ALA A 298 9.68 -7.86 -7.55
C ALA A 298 8.35 -8.13 -6.84
N ASP A 299 8.33 -8.14 -5.50
CA ASP A 299 7.11 -8.32 -4.71
C ASP A 299 6.12 -7.17 -4.91
N VAL A 300 6.61 -5.93 -5.07
CA VAL A 300 5.77 -4.78 -5.44
C VAL A 300 5.22 -4.93 -6.86
N ALA A 301 6.06 -5.31 -7.82
CA ALA A 301 5.63 -5.49 -9.20
C ALA A 301 4.52 -6.55 -9.34
N TRP A 302 4.69 -7.70 -8.68
CA TRP A 302 3.66 -8.73 -8.63
C TRP A 302 2.39 -8.24 -7.92
N SER A 303 2.52 -7.52 -6.82
CA SER A 303 1.36 -6.96 -6.12
C SER A 303 0.55 -6.01 -7.00
N VAL A 304 1.20 -5.18 -7.83
CA VAL A 304 0.52 -4.29 -8.77
C VAL A 304 -0.31 -5.08 -9.79
N VAL A 305 0.27 -6.13 -10.38
CA VAL A 305 -0.44 -6.91 -11.40
C VAL A 305 -1.56 -7.76 -10.80
N VAL A 306 -1.38 -8.26 -9.58
CA VAL A 306 -2.45 -8.94 -8.82
C VAL A 306 -3.58 -7.98 -8.47
N LEU A 307 -3.26 -6.77 -8.00
CA LEU A 307 -4.26 -5.73 -7.74
C LEU A 307 -5.00 -5.34 -9.03
N TRP A 308 -4.30 -5.28 -10.16
CA TRP A 308 -4.92 -5.09 -11.47
C TRP A 308 -5.91 -6.23 -11.78
N GLY A 309 -5.50 -7.48 -11.61
CA GLY A 309 -6.37 -8.66 -11.79
C GLY A 309 -7.61 -8.60 -10.91
N LEU A 310 -7.46 -8.18 -9.64
CA LEU A 310 -8.57 -8.08 -8.71
C LEU A 310 -9.58 -6.99 -9.13
N VAL A 311 -9.13 -5.77 -9.48
CA VAL A 311 -10.06 -4.69 -9.82
C VAL A 311 -10.80 -4.99 -11.12
N VAL A 312 -10.15 -5.61 -12.10
CA VAL A 312 -10.81 -6.06 -13.34
C VAL A 312 -11.83 -7.17 -13.05
N TYR A 313 -11.49 -8.16 -12.22
CA TYR A 313 -12.46 -9.17 -11.79
C TYR A 313 -13.68 -8.53 -11.14
N GLN A 314 -13.48 -7.58 -10.25
CA GLN A 314 -14.57 -6.90 -9.56
C GLN A 314 -15.48 -6.06 -10.50
N GLN A 315 -14.95 -5.61 -11.64
CA GLN A 315 -15.77 -5.00 -12.70
C GLN A 315 -16.52 -6.05 -13.50
N ILE A 316 -15.88 -7.16 -13.85
CA ILE A 316 -16.51 -8.28 -14.55
C ILE A 316 -17.66 -8.85 -13.71
N ASN A 317 -17.45 -9.05 -12.41
CA ASN A 317 -18.46 -9.53 -11.47
C ASN A 317 -19.73 -8.65 -11.42
N ALA A 318 -19.59 -7.36 -11.72
CA ALA A 318 -20.72 -6.44 -11.76
C ALA A 318 -21.48 -6.44 -13.11
N THR A 319 -21.12 -7.30 -14.08
CA THR A 319 -21.75 -7.41 -15.39
C THR A 319 -22.81 -8.52 -15.45
N SER A 320 -23.81 -8.37 -16.29
CA SER A 320 -24.82 -9.41 -16.56
C SER A 320 -24.20 -10.69 -17.15
N GLY A 321 -23.11 -10.55 -17.92
CA GLY A 321 -22.38 -11.72 -18.46
C GLY A 321 -21.77 -12.60 -17.38
N TYR A 322 -21.30 -12.00 -16.26
CA TYR A 322 -20.80 -12.77 -15.13
C TYR A 322 -21.95 -13.54 -14.44
N ALA A 323 -23.11 -12.94 -14.24
CA ALA A 323 -24.26 -13.60 -13.65
C ALA A 323 -24.66 -14.86 -14.46
N THR A 324 -24.65 -14.77 -15.79
CA THR A 324 -24.89 -15.92 -16.68
C THR A 324 -23.83 -17.01 -16.51
N LEU A 325 -22.55 -16.64 -16.39
CA LEU A 325 -21.46 -17.58 -16.14
C LEU A 325 -21.61 -18.25 -14.76
N ASP A 326 -21.96 -17.48 -13.75
CA ASP A 326 -22.18 -17.97 -12.39
C ASP A 326 -23.31 -18.99 -12.33
N ASP A 327 -24.46 -18.70 -12.96
CA ASP A 327 -25.57 -19.63 -13.11
C ASP A 327 -25.15 -20.92 -13.85
N TRP A 328 -24.37 -20.80 -14.91
CA TRP A 328 -23.85 -21.96 -15.65
C TRP A 328 -22.92 -22.81 -14.77
N LEU A 329 -21.98 -22.20 -14.06
CA LEU A 329 -21.06 -22.87 -13.13
C LEU A 329 -21.84 -23.56 -12.01
N ASN A 330 -22.83 -22.92 -11.42
CA ASN A 330 -23.70 -23.46 -10.38
C ASN A 330 -24.42 -24.73 -10.87
N THR A 331 -24.92 -24.70 -12.11
CA THR A 331 -25.69 -25.80 -12.70
C THR A 331 -24.81 -27.01 -13.04
N HIS A 332 -23.58 -26.79 -13.55
CA HIS A 332 -22.74 -27.85 -14.10
C HIS A 332 -21.70 -28.41 -13.12
N ILE A 333 -21.23 -27.59 -12.15
CA ILE A 333 -20.24 -28.03 -11.17
C ILE A 333 -20.91 -28.69 -9.94
N GLY A 334 -22.23 -28.48 -9.77
CA GLY A 334 -22.99 -29.12 -8.68
C GLY A 334 -22.69 -28.55 -7.28
N PHE A 335 -22.03 -27.40 -7.18
CA PHE A 335 -21.78 -26.67 -5.95
C PHE A 335 -22.56 -25.35 -5.94
N PRO A 336 -23.87 -25.36 -5.62
CA PRO A 336 -24.74 -24.20 -5.82
C PRO A 336 -24.39 -22.95 -5.02
N ARG A 337 -23.37 -22.99 -4.18
CA ARG A 337 -22.89 -21.83 -3.41
C ARG A 337 -21.43 -21.44 -3.65
N TYR A 338 -20.66 -22.19 -4.45
CA TYR A 338 -19.20 -22.06 -4.47
C TYR A 338 -18.51 -21.96 -5.84
N PRO A 339 -19.18 -21.61 -6.97
CA PRO A 339 -18.44 -21.28 -8.19
C PRO A 339 -17.66 -19.97 -8.05
N ASP A 340 -18.15 -19.01 -7.23
CA ASP A 340 -17.46 -17.75 -6.96
C ASP A 340 -15.99 -17.88 -6.56
N PRO A 341 -15.55 -18.78 -5.66
CA PRO A 341 -14.14 -18.96 -5.36
C PRO A 341 -13.30 -19.38 -6.57
N ILE A 342 -13.86 -20.23 -7.44
CA ILE A 342 -13.18 -20.69 -8.65
C ILE A 342 -13.09 -19.57 -9.66
N ALA A 343 -14.19 -18.86 -9.90
CA ALA A 343 -14.22 -17.70 -10.77
C ALA A 343 -13.31 -16.57 -10.24
N TYR A 344 -13.37 -16.28 -8.94
CA TYR A 344 -12.52 -15.30 -8.27
C TYR A 344 -11.03 -15.56 -8.51
N VAL A 345 -10.56 -16.75 -8.14
CA VAL A 345 -9.15 -17.14 -8.31
C VAL A 345 -8.77 -17.27 -9.78
N GLY A 346 -9.68 -17.83 -10.60
CA GLY A 346 -9.46 -18.06 -12.02
C GLY A 346 -9.31 -16.76 -12.81
N PHE A 347 -10.21 -15.81 -12.66
CA PHE A 347 -10.13 -14.52 -13.36
C PHE A 347 -8.93 -13.69 -12.90
N ILE A 348 -8.72 -13.55 -11.58
CA ILE A 348 -7.57 -12.80 -11.05
C ILE A 348 -6.27 -13.43 -11.53
N GLY A 349 -6.17 -14.77 -11.45
CA GLY A 349 -5.01 -15.51 -11.92
C GLY A 349 -4.76 -15.35 -13.42
N ALA A 350 -5.80 -15.50 -14.24
CA ALA A 350 -5.70 -15.37 -15.70
C ALA A 350 -5.24 -13.96 -16.12
N ILE A 351 -5.85 -12.90 -15.56
CA ILE A 351 -5.50 -11.52 -15.87
C ILE A 351 -4.07 -11.19 -15.40
N THR A 352 -3.72 -11.64 -14.19
CA THR A 352 -2.36 -11.49 -13.63
C THR A 352 -1.33 -12.17 -14.52
N LEU A 353 -1.55 -13.43 -14.91
CA LEU A 353 -0.63 -14.20 -15.73
C LEU A 353 -0.56 -13.67 -17.17
N ALA A 354 -1.69 -13.24 -17.74
CA ALA A 354 -1.71 -12.61 -19.07
C ALA A 354 -0.86 -11.33 -19.10
N THR A 355 -1.06 -10.44 -18.10
CA THR A 355 -0.30 -9.18 -18.02
C THR A 355 1.20 -9.43 -17.79
N ALA A 356 1.55 -10.36 -16.89
CA ALA A 356 2.93 -10.76 -16.65
C ALA A 356 3.54 -11.47 -17.87
N GLY A 357 2.76 -12.29 -18.56
CA GLY A 357 3.15 -13.00 -19.77
C GLY A 357 3.48 -12.06 -20.93
N LEU A 358 2.66 -11.03 -21.16
CA LEU A 358 2.93 -9.99 -22.16
C LEU A 358 4.26 -9.25 -21.87
N ALA A 359 4.50 -8.90 -20.61
CA ALA A 359 5.77 -8.29 -20.21
C ALA A 359 6.95 -9.25 -20.37
N GLY A 360 6.77 -10.53 -20.05
CA GLY A 360 7.76 -11.59 -20.26
C GLY A 360 8.07 -11.85 -21.75
N LEU A 361 7.04 -11.82 -22.60
CA LEU A 361 7.18 -11.95 -24.04
C LEU A 361 8.00 -10.78 -24.62
N ALA A 362 7.72 -9.55 -24.20
CA ALA A 362 8.54 -8.39 -24.55
C ALA A 362 10.03 -8.61 -24.18
N GLY A 363 10.29 -9.20 -23.00
CA GLY A 363 11.64 -9.57 -22.55
C GLY A 363 12.29 -10.65 -23.42
N ARG A 364 11.54 -11.63 -23.91
CA ARG A 364 12.07 -12.65 -24.83
C ARG A 364 12.42 -12.08 -26.21
N ILE A 365 11.56 -11.20 -26.73
CA ILE A 365 11.70 -10.65 -28.09
C ILE A 365 12.78 -9.57 -28.14
N PHE A 366 12.87 -8.70 -27.13
CA PHE A 366 13.67 -7.47 -27.21
C PHE A 366 14.94 -7.47 -26.35
N ALA A 367 15.14 -8.43 -25.44
CA ALA A 367 16.33 -8.46 -24.60
C ALA A 367 17.60 -8.70 -25.43
N ARG A 368 18.66 -7.98 -25.10
CA ARG A 368 19.98 -8.22 -25.69
C ARG A 368 20.48 -9.62 -25.34
N PRO A 369 21.08 -10.37 -26.28
CA PRO A 369 21.60 -11.71 -26.01
C PRO A 369 22.77 -11.70 -25.04
N ASP A 370 23.60 -10.66 -25.06
CA ASP A 370 24.76 -10.41 -24.21
C ASP A 370 24.42 -9.79 -22.85
N LEU A 371 23.11 -9.70 -22.52
CA LEU A 371 22.66 -9.11 -21.26
C LEU A 371 23.21 -9.88 -20.08
N GLN A 372 24.32 -9.39 -19.50
CA GLN A 372 24.86 -9.89 -18.26
C GLN A 372 23.93 -9.54 -17.12
N LEU A 373 23.19 -10.53 -16.67
CA LEU A 373 22.28 -10.47 -15.53
C LEU A 373 23.09 -10.69 -14.25
N GLY A 374 23.94 -9.69 -13.92
CA GLY A 374 24.84 -9.79 -12.78
C GLY A 374 24.12 -9.84 -11.44
N ASP A 375 24.75 -10.52 -10.48
CA ASP A 375 24.42 -10.45 -9.07
C ASP A 375 24.65 -8.99 -8.60
N ARG A 376 23.58 -8.28 -8.32
CA ARG A 376 23.66 -6.92 -7.79
C ARG A 376 23.80 -6.99 -6.27
N GLY A 377 25.09 -6.96 -5.81
CA GLY A 377 25.66 -6.69 -4.47
C GLY A 377 24.75 -6.77 -3.23
N THR A 378 25.16 -7.51 -2.23
CA THR A 378 24.82 -7.62 -0.79
C THR A 378 23.35 -7.56 -0.30
N GLY A 379 22.89 -8.64 0.27
CA GLY A 379 21.82 -8.76 1.29
C GLY A 379 20.43 -9.07 0.79
N PHE A 380 19.96 -8.58 -0.35
CA PHE A 380 18.65 -8.86 -0.96
C PHE A 380 18.77 -9.14 -2.46
N GLN A 381 19.80 -9.86 -2.85
CA GLN A 381 20.07 -10.09 -4.27
C GLN A 381 19.26 -11.26 -4.81
N GLN A 382 18.29 -10.89 -5.59
CA GLN A 382 17.69 -11.81 -6.52
C GLN A 382 18.46 -11.71 -7.84
N ARG A 383 18.96 -12.84 -8.35
CA ARG A 383 19.44 -12.93 -9.74
C ARG A 383 18.40 -12.27 -10.64
N THR A 384 18.80 -11.21 -11.33
CA THR A 384 17.90 -10.54 -12.27
C THR A 384 17.75 -11.45 -13.48
N THR A 385 16.61 -12.05 -13.68
CA THR A 385 16.28 -12.80 -14.92
C THR A 385 15.83 -11.83 -16.01
N ARG A 386 15.92 -12.24 -17.29
CA ARG A 386 15.36 -11.47 -18.42
C ARG A 386 13.91 -11.09 -18.18
N PHE A 387 13.11 -12.02 -17.69
CA PHE A 387 11.72 -11.78 -17.29
C PHE A 387 11.60 -10.62 -16.30
N ARG A 388 12.34 -10.66 -15.20
CA ARG A 388 12.26 -9.60 -14.16
C ARG A 388 12.73 -8.24 -14.66
N ALA A 389 13.74 -8.21 -15.51
CA ALA A 389 14.28 -6.98 -16.06
C ALA A 389 13.24 -6.20 -16.89
N PHE A 390 12.32 -6.90 -17.54
CA PHE A 390 11.24 -6.30 -18.33
C PHE A 390 9.93 -6.17 -17.55
N PHE A 391 9.57 -7.18 -16.78
CA PHE A 391 8.33 -7.23 -16.00
C PHE A 391 8.25 -6.11 -14.97
N MET A 392 9.29 -5.92 -14.15
CA MET A 392 9.23 -4.93 -13.06
C MET A 392 9.02 -3.49 -13.55
N PRO A 393 9.74 -2.99 -14.56
CA PRO A 393 9.50 -1.64 -15.11
C PRO A 393 8.08 -1.45 -15.63
N ILE A 394 7.55 -2.43 -16.36
CA ILE A 394 6.19 -2.39 -16.94
C ILE A 394 5.14 -2.39 -15.83
N ALA A 395 5.26 -3.29 -14.85
CA ALA A 395 4.34 -3.35 -13.72
C ALA A 395 4.30 -2.05 -12.91
N TYR A 396 5.47 -1.41 -12.67
CA TYR A 396 5.51 -0.10 -12.01
C TYR A 396 4.82 0.98 -12.83
N GLY A 397 4.89 0.92 -14.14
CA GLY A 397 4.18 1.83 -15.04
C GLY A 397 2.65 1.76 -14.91
N LEU A 398 2.10 0.61 -14.50
CA LEU A 398 0.65 0.41 -14.30
C LEU A 398 0.12 0.98 -12.98
N ILE A 399 0.99 1.34 -12.01
CA ILE A 399 0.56 1.80 -10.68
C ILE A 399 -0.51 2.90 -10.73
N PRO A 400 -0.37 3.98 -11.53
CA PRO A 400 -1.37 5.04 -11.57
C PRO A 400 -2.73 4.59 -12.10
N LEU A 401 -2.75 3.75 -13.14
CA LEU A 401 -3.98 3.21 -13.71
C LEU A 401 -4.71 2.31 -12.70
N VAL A 402 -3.97 1.40 -12.06
CA VAL A 402 -4.53 0.51 -11.02
C VAL A 402 -5.12 1.33 -9.86
N GLY A 403 -4.40 2.36 -9.39
CA GLY A 403 -4.90 3.25 -8.34
C GLY A 403 -6.14 4.04 -8.75
N ALA A 404 -6.18 4.53 -9.98
CA ALA A 404 -7.32 5.26 -10.55
C ALA A 404 -8.54 4.35 -10.68
N ASP A 405 -8.35 3.12 -11.11
CA ASP A 405 -9.43 2.15 -11.28
C ASP A 405 -10.08 1.77 -9.95
N TYR A 406 -9.27 1.45 -8.94
CA TYR A 406 -9.80 1.27 -7.57
C TYR A 406 -10.54 2.49 -7.04
N PHE A 407 -10.03 3.69 -7.30
CA PHE A 407 -10.70 4.92 -6.89
C PHE A 407 -12.03 5.13 -7.62
N ALA A 408 -12.05 4.96 -8.95
CA ALA A 408 -13.25 5.08 -9.76
C ALA A 408 -14.37 4.15 -9.27
N ARG A 409 -14.02 2.92 -8.83
CA ARG A 409 -14.96 1.97 -8.25
C ARG A 409 -15.61 2.46 -6.95
N GLN A 410 -14.96 3.30 -6.17
CA GLN A 410 -15.54 3.83 -4.92
C GLN A 410 -16.45 5.04 -5.14
N LEU A 411 -16.36 5.71 -6.28
CA LEU A 411 -17.11 6.94 -6.55
C LEU A 411 -18.63 6.77 -6.48
N PRO A 412 -19.25 5.68 -6.98
CA PRO A 412 -20.71 5.50 -6.86
C PRO A 412 -21.17 5.47 -5.40
N LYS A 413 -20.50 4.68 -4.55
CA LYS A 413 -20.84 4.61 -3.12
C LYS A 413 -20.70 5.98 -2.45
N PHE A 414 -19.67 6.72 -2.79
CA PHE A 414 -19.43 8.07 -2.28
C PHE A 414 -20.52 9.05 -2.74
N PHE A 415 -20.69 9.23 -4.04
CA PHE A 415 -21.60 10.25 -4.57
C PHE A 415 -23.08 9.98 -4.25
N LEU A 416 -23.49 8.72 -4.23
CA LEU A 416 -24.87 8.36 -3.92
C LEU A 416 -25.18 8.46 -2.42
N PHE A 417 -24.24 8.12 -1.55
CA PHE A 417 -24.56 7.83 -0.15
C PHE A 417 -23.82 8.66 0.89
N VAL A 418 -22.85 9.50 0.50
CA VAL A 418 -22.09 10.31 1.48
C VAL A 418 -22.99 11.24 2.32
N PRO A 419 -24.15 11.81 1.83
CA PRO A 419 -25.02 12.60 2.68
C PRO A 419 -25.59 11.81 3.87
N ARG A 420 -25.73 10.48 3.77
CA ARG A 420 -26.15 9.61 4.87
C ARG A 420 -25.14 9.56 6.01
N VAL A 421 -23.85 9.77 5.72
CA VAL A 421 -22.81 9.87 6.76
C VAL A 421 -23.10 11.04 7.69
N ILE A 422 -23.52 12.20 7.16
CA ILE A 422 -23.87 13.37 7.97
C ILE A 422 -25.05 13.04 8.88
N VAL A 423 -26.05 12.34 8.36
CA VAL A 423 -27.21 11.89 9.15
C VAL A 423 -26.77 10.94 10.26
N SER A 424 -25.89 9.97 9.96
CA SER A 424 -25.40 8.99 10.93
C SER A 424 -24.49 9.58 12.02
N ILE A 425 -23.82 10.72 11.78
CA ILE A 425 -23.05 11.43 12.81
C ILE A 425 -23.99 11.97 13.90
N GLY A 426 -25.17 12.48 13.54
CA GLY A 426 -26.16 12.96 14.51
C GLY A 426 -26.81 11.85 15.35
N HIS A 427 -26.89 10.63 14.79
CA HIS A 427 -27.51 9.46 15.41
C HIS A 427 -26.67 8.19 15.17
N PRO A 428 -25.52 8.02 15.83
CA PRO A 428 -24.55 6.96 15.50
C PRO A 428 -25.09 5.53 15.53
N PHE A 429 -26.05 5.27 16.41
CA PHE A 429 -26.71 3.96 16.54
C PHE A 429 -27.94 3.82 15.62
N GLY A 430 -28.44 4.91 15.04
CA GLY A 430 -29.53 4.93 14.10
C GLY A 430 -30.89 4.50 14.65
N PHE A 431 -31.11 4.63 15.97
CA PHE A 431 -32.41 4.35 16.59
C PHE A 431 -33.36 5.54 16.43
N GLY A 432 -34.61 5.25 16.13
CA GLY A 432 -35.66 6.23 15.95
C GLY A 432 -35.93 6.59 14.49
N SER A 433 -37.02 7.32 14.25
CA SER A 433 -37.39 7.80 12.91
C SER A 433 -36.49 9.00 12.54
N VAL A 434 -35.54 8.76 11.67
CA VAL A 434 -34.66 9.84 11.17
C VAL A 434 -35.37 10.50 9.98
N HIS A 435 -36.15 11.56 10.23
CA HIS A 435 -36.71 12.42 9.20
C HIS A 435 -35.66 13.46 8.76
N SER A 436 -34.65 13.03 7.99
CA SER A 436 -33.68 13.94 7.40
C SER A 436 -33.87 14.01 5.88
N SER A 437 -34.09 15.20 5.36
CA SER A 437 -34.11 15.43 3.91
C SER A 437 -32.80 15.06 3.22
N LEU A 438 -31.70 14.95 3.99
CA LEU A 438 -30.37 14.55 3.51
C LEU A 438 -30.27 13.04 3.24
N TYR A 439 -31.10 12.20 3.87
CA TYR A 439 -31.00 10.74 3.72
C TYR A 439 -31.24 10.27 2.27
N ASN A 440 -32.14 10.92 1.55
CA ASN A 440 -32.51 10.61 0.16
C ASN A 440 -31.75 11.46 -0.86
N LYS A 441 -30.86 12.37 -0.43
CA LYS A 441 -30.03 13.18 -1.32
C LYS A 441 -28.81 12.40 -1.79
N SER A 442 -28.39 12.67 -3.01
CA SER A 442 -27.11 12.24 -3.59
C SER A 442 -26.37 13.46 -4.13
N LEU A 443 -25.03 13.41 -4.14
CA LEU A 443 -24.21 14.50 -4.71
C LEU A 443 -24.22 14.47 -6.23
N LEU A 444 -24.14 13.27 -6.80
CA LEU A 444 -24.23 13.01 -8.24
C LEU A 444 -25.05 11.74 -8.45
N THR A 445 -25.70 11.65 -9.60
CA THR A 445 -26.51 10.49 -10.01
C THR A 445 -26.24 10.14 -11.47
N GLY A 446 -26.57 8.92 -11.88
CA GLY A 446 -26.57 8.47 -13.26
C GLY A 446 -25.32 8.86 -14.04
N SER A 447 -25.52 9.60 -15.13
CA SER A 447 -24.45 10.01 -16.05
C SER A 447 -23.34 10.83 -15.40
N GLY A 448 -23.63 11.59 -14.33
CA GLY A 448 -22.61 12.36 -13.62
C GLY A 448 -21.56 11.47 -12.93
N ILE A 449 -21.99 10.33 -12.37
CA ILE A 449 -21.07 9.35 -11.76
C ILE A 449 -20.21 8.69 -12.84
N VAL A 450 -20.82 8.29 -13.97
CA VAL A 450 -20.11 7.69 -15.11
C VAL A 450 -19.01 8.62 -15.62
N VAL A 451 -19.35 9.89 -15.84
CA VAL A 451 -18.36 10.89 -16.28
C VAL A 451 -17.24 11.03 -15.26
N ALA A 452 -17.53 11.08 -13.96
CA ALA A 452 -16.51 11.15 -12.92
C ALA A 452 -15.58 9.92 -12.92
N GLN A 453 -16.14 8.72 -13.09
CA GLN A 453 -15.36 7.48 -13.18
C GLN A 453 -14.46 7.47 -14.43
N LEU A 454 -15.00 7.80 -15.60
CA LEU A 454 -14.22 7.84 -16.84
C LEU A 454 -13.12 8.91 -16.81
N LEU A 455 -13.36 10.06 -16.20
CA LEU A 455 -12.33 11.09 -16.00
C LEU A 455 -11.20 10.59 -15.12
N VAL A 456 -11.50 9.90 -14.02
CA VAL A 456 -10.47 9.32 -13.12
C VAL A 456 -9.66 8.25 -13.86
N ILE A 457 -10.31 7.37 -14.62
CA ILE A 457 -9.64 6.35 -15.43
C ILE A 457 -8.75 7.02 -16.50
N ALA A 458 -9.24 8.04 -17.20
CA ALA A 458 -8.47 8.76 -18.22
C ALA A 458 -7.22 9.43 -17.62
N LEU A 459 -7.33 10.04 -16.44
CA LEU A 459 -6.21 10.62 -15.71
C LEU A 459 -5.19 9.55 -15.29
N GLY A 460 -5.65 8.43 -14.74
CA GLY A 460 -4.80 7.29 -14.37
C GLY A 460 -4.11 6.67 -15.58
N PHE A 461 -4.81 6.53 -16.69
CA PHE A 461 -4.27 6.04 -17.94
C PHE A 461 -3.18 6.99 -18.48
N ALA A 462 -3.44 8.28 -18.59
CA ALA A 462 -2.47 9.27 -19.03
C ALA A 462 -1.21 9.28 -18.14
N ALA A 463 -1.40 9.21 -16.82
CA ALA A 463 -0.31 9.12 -15.86
C ALA A 463 0.50 7.80 -16.01
N SER A 464 -0.15 6.67 -16.27
CA SER A 464 0.52 5.39 -16.56
C SER A 464 1.27 5.41 -17.89
N MET A 465 0.71 6.01 -18.93
CA MET A 465 1.40 6.20 -20.22
C MET A 465 2.67 7.03 -20.04
N TRP A 466 2.57 8.15 -19.33
CA TRP A 466 3.73 9.01 -19.03
C TRP A 466 4.78 8.29 -18.18
N ALA A 467 4.35 7.59 -17.11
CA ALA A 467 5.26 6.83 -16.25
C ALA A 467 5.99 5.75 -17.05
N THR A 468 5.24 4.95 -17.83
CA THR A 468 5.81 3.86 -18.65
C THR A 468 6.77 4.41 -19.72
N TRP A 469 6.44 5.53 -20.32
CA TRP A 469 7.33 6.21 -21.26
C TRP A 469 8.67 6.60 -20.62
N ARG A 470 8.64 7.18 -19.41
CA ARG A 470 9.85 7.59 -18.68
C ARG A 470 10.64 6.38 -18.17
N ILE A 471 9.95 5.39 -17.60
CA ILE A 471 10.56 4.17 -17.07
C ILE A 471 11.20 3.36 -18.22
N SER A 472 10.50 3.14 -19.30
CA SER A 472 11.01 2.36 -20.44
C SER A 472 12.24 2.99 -21.07
N ALA A 473 12.29 4.32 -21.19
CA ALA A 473 13.46 5.03 -21.70
C ALA A 473 14.72 4.78 -20.85
N ARG A 474 14.56 4.71 -19.53
CA ARG A 474 15.67 4.54 -18.61
C ARG A 474 16.05 3.08 -18.38
N ASP A 475 15.06 2.21 -18.23
CA ASP A 475 15.27 0.86 -17.73
C ASP A 475 15.23 -0.21 -18.83
N LEU A 476 14.41 -0.04 -19.88
CA LEU A 476 14.24 -1.03 -20.95
C LEU A 476 15.11 -0.76 -22.18
N VAL A 477 15.22 0.51 -22.59
CA VAL A 477 16.02 0.88 -23.77
C VAL A 477 17.49 0.41 -23.67
N PRO A 478 18.20 0.61 -22.55
CA PRO A 478 19.61 0.21 -22.44
C PRO A 478 19.84 -1.30 -22.54
N ILE A 479 18.83 -2.12 -22.23
CA ILE A 479 18.91 -3.58 -22.20
C ILE A 479 18.24 -4.24 -23.41
N SER A 480 17.76 -3.45 -24.38
CA SER A 480 17.02 -3.92 -25.55
C SER A 480 17.85 -3.84 -26.84
N THR A 481 17.59 -4.78 -27.75
CA THR A 481 18.11 -4.75 -29.12
C THR A 481 17.37 -3.74 -30.01
N ARG A 482 16.11 -3.42 -29.69
CA ARG A 482 15.22 -2.54 -30.45
C ARG A 482 14.59 -1.47 -29.56
N PRO A 483 15.27 -0.33 -29.33
CA PRO A 483 14.86 0.70 -28.37
C PRO A 483 13.45 1.25 -28.58
N VAL A 484 13.06 1.51 -29.82
CA VAL A 484 11.72 2.04 -30.11
C VAL A 484 10.65 0.97 -29.91
N ALA A 485 10.86 -0.24 -30.43
CA ALA A 485 9.89 -1.33 -30.35
C ALA A 485 9.61 -1.75 -28.89
N VAL A 486 10.62 -1.80 -28.01
CA VAL A 486 10.42 -2.14 -26.60
C VAL A 486 9.62 -1.06 -25.85
N ARG A 487 9.81 0.20 -26.19
CA ARG A 487 8.99 1.29 -25.61
C ARG A 487 7.55 1.20 -26.07
N LEU A 488 7.32 0.98 -27.37
CA LEU A 488 5.98 0.82 -27.92
C LEU A 488 5.27 -0.40 -27.36
N SER A 489 5.97 -1.53 -27.17
CA SER A 489 5.37 -2.73 -26.54
C SER A 489 4.98 -2.49 -25.08
N ALA A 490 5.81 -1.78 -24.30
CA ALA A 490 5.47 -1.41 -22.94
C ALA A 490 4.24 -0.48 -22.87
N LEU A 491 4.15 0.49 -23.77
CA LEU A 491 2.99 1.36 -23.87
C LEU A 491 1.74 0.61 -24.35
N ALA A 492 1.88 -0.33 -25.29
CA ALA A 492 0.77 -1.15 -25.77
C ALA A 492 0.12 -1.96 -24.64
N ILE A 493 0.91 -2.47 -23.67
CA ILE A 493 0.38 -3.15 -22.50
C ILE A 493 -0.49 -2.18 -21.66
N VAL A 494 -0.04 -0.94 -21.46
CA VAL A 494 -0.82 0.08 -20.75
C VAL A 494 -2.11 0.42 -21.50
N VAL A 495 -2.04 0.51 -22.84
CA VAL A 495 -3.22 0.76 -23.69
C VAL A 495 -4.25 -0.38 -23.58
N VAL A 496 -3.79 -1.62 -23.60
CA VAL A 496 -4.66 -2.79 -23.42
C VAL A 496 -5.33 -2.73 -22.04
N CYS A 497 -4.56 -2.50 -20.97
CA CYS A 497 -5.12 -2.38 -19.62
C CYS A 497 -6.11 -1.21 -19.51
N GLY A 498 -5.75 -0.02 -19.97
CA GLY A 498 -6.64 1.14 -19.92
C GLY A 498 -7.92 0.98 -20.77
N GLY A 499 -7.77 0.38 -21.96
CA GLY A 499 -8.91 0.03 -22.80
C GLY A 499 -9.85 -0.99 -22.17
N THR A 500 -9.28 -2.01 -21.48
CA THR A 500 -10.07 -2.99 -20.72
C THR A 500 -10.87 -2.32 -19.60
N ALA A 501 -10.25 -1.45 -18.80
CA ALA A 501 -10.94 -0.71 -17.75
C ALA A 501 -12.07 0.15 -18.31
N ALA A 502 -11.80 0.96 -19.34
CA ALA A 502 -12.79 1.84 -19.95
C ALA A 502 -13.98 1.05 -20.57
N MET A 503 -13.67 -0.06 -21.24
CA MET A 503 -14.69 -0.93 -21.84
C MET A 503 -15.60 -1.55 -20.77
N LEU A 504 -15.05 -2.04 -19.66
CA LEU A 504 -15.83 -2.64 -18.58
C LEU A 504 -16.76 -1.62 -17.92
N TYR A 505 -16.29 -0.40 -17.68
CA TYR A 505 -17.17 0.67 -17.18
C TYR A 505 -18.28 1.02 -18.18
N ALA A 506 -17.99 1.05 -19.47
CA ALA A 506 -19.01 1.28 -20.51
C ALA A 506 -20.07 0.15 -20.51
N ILE A 507 -19.65 -1.11 -20.40
CA ILE A 507 -20.57 -2.27 -20.34
C ILE A 507 -21.43 -2.22 -19.08
N MET A 508 -20.84 -1.96 -17.91
CA MET A 508 -21.57 -1.86 -16.64
C MET A 508 -22.68 -0.80 -16.69
N HIS A 509 -22.45 0.30 -17.39
CA HIS A 509 -23.40 1.40 -17.47
C HIS A 509 -24.35 1.33 -18.68
N ALA A 510 -24.06 0.52 -19.70
CA ALA A 510 -25.00 0.28 -20.79
C ALA A 510 -26.14 -0.67 -20.39
N ALA A 511 -25.96 -1.41 -19.29
CA ALA A 511 -26.95 -2.34 -18.75
C ALA A 511 -27.86 -1.73 -17.65
N THR A 512 -27.58 -0.48 -17.22
CA THR A 512 -28.39 0.30 -16.26
C THR A 512 -29.18 1.40 -16.96
#